data_cd83bdef6e57d90de96878e84857af15
#
_entry.id   cd83bdef6e57d90de96878e84857af15
#
_cell.length_a   1.000
_cell.length_b   1.000
_cell.length_c   1.000
_cell.angle_alpha   90.00
_cell.angle_beta   90.00
_cell.angle_gamma   90.00
#
_symmetry.space_group_name_H-M   'P 1'
#
loop_
_entity.id
_entity.type
_entity.pdbx_description
1 polymer ?
#
loop_
_entity_poly.entity_id
_entity_poly.type
_entity_poly.pdbx_seq_one_letter_code
_entity_poly.pdbx_strand_id
1 'polypeptide(L)'
;MANMITRRTLARLLGATAGAASLPAFGSDAAQSPVEAGASPRRHFPQGFLWGSATASYQVEGAAKEDGRGVSIWDTFSHTAGKTHDGDTGDVADDHFHRFKTDVGLMKDLGVKGYRFSVAWPRIFPDGTGAPNP
;
A
#
# COMPACT_ATOMS: atom_id res chain seq x y z
N MET A 1 4.04 -14.90 30.14
CA MET A 1 3.16 -14.83 28.93
C MET A 1 2.39 -13.52 29.02
N ALA A 2 2.74 -12.51 28.21
CA ALA A 2 2.07 -11.22 28.22
C ALA A 2 0.85 -11.29 27.29
N ASN A 3 -0.36 -11.16 27.86
CA ASN A 3 -1.60 -11.09 27.07
C ASN A 3 -1.62 -9.76 26.32
N MET A 4 -1.39 -9.79 25.00
CA MET A 4 -1.56 -8.63 24.14
C MET A 4 -3.06 -8.34 23.95
N ILE A 5 -3.53 -7.25 24.53
CA ILE A 5 -4.90 -6.77 24.33
C ILE A 5 -5.02 -6.21 22.91
N THR A 6 -5.87 -6.82 22.08
CA THR A 6 -6.11 -6.34 20.71
C THR A 6 -6.95 -5.07 20.71
N ARG A 7 -6.84 -4.25 19.66
CA ARG A 7 -7.65 -3.02 19.49
C ARG A 7 -9.17 -3.29 19.55
N ARG A 8 -9.62 -4.48 19.12
CA ARG A 8 -11.03 -4.91 19.23
C ARG A 8 -11.43 -5.21 20.66
N THR A 9 -10.54 -5.77 21.47
CA THR A 9 -10.79 -6.07 22.88
C THR A 9 -10.87 -4.77 23.69
N LEU A 10 -10.03 -3.79 23.40
CA LEU A 10 -10.05 -2.48 24.02
C LEU A 10 -11.36 -1.72 23.72
N ALA A 11 -11.83 -1.75 22.48
CA ALA A 11 -13.09 -1.10 22.07
C ALA A 11 -14.32 -1.72 22.76
N ARG A 12 -14.31 -3.03 23.02
CA ARG A 12 -15.40 -3.73 23.74
C ARG A 12 -15.39 -3.43 25.24
N LEU A 13 -14.23 -3.19 25.85
CA LEU A 13 -14.11 -2.86 27.26
C LEU A 13 -14.52 -1.41 27.54
N LEU A 14 -14.35 -0.48 26.61
CA LEU A 14 -14.77 0.91 26.74
C LEU A 14 -16.26 1.14 26.45
N GLY A 15 -16.94 0.20 25.79
CA GLY A 15 -18.36 0.28 25.44
C GLY A 15 -19.35 -0.25 26.50
N ALA A 16 -18.89 -0.79 27.62
CA ALA A 16 -19.74 -1.51 28.60
C ALA A 16 -20.16 -0.69 29.82
N THR A 17 -19.95 0.62 29.87
CA THR A 17 -20.32 1.49 30.99
C THR A 17 -21.36 2.56 30.65
N ALA A 18 -22.35 2.24 29.82
CA ALA A 18 -23.54 3.10 29.69
C ALA A 18 -24.64 2.55 30.61
N GLY A 19 -24.55 2.90 31.89
CA GLY A 19 -25.62 2.69 32.87
C GLY A 19 -26.85 3.55 32.49
N ALA A 20 -28.01 2.92 32.49
CA ALA A 20 -29.29 3.57 32.31
C ALA A 20 -29.56 4.56 33.44
N ALA A 21 -29.45 5.87 33.15
CA ALA A 21 -30.03 6.95 33.94
C ALA A 21 -31.19 7.54 33.11
N SER A 22 -32.42 7.23 33.49
CA SER A 22 -33.63 7.86 33.00
C SER A 22 -33.67 9.31 33.45
N LEU A 23 -33.50 10.25 32.53
CA LEU A 23 -33.77 11.69 32.74
C LEU A 23 -35.12 12.04 32.13
N PRO A 24 -35.90 12.97 32.79
CA PRO A 24 -37.23 13.35 32.33
C PRO A 24 -37.14 14.13 31.00
N ALA A 25 -38.12 13.84 30.14
CA ALA A 25 -38.28 14.51 28.86
C ALA A 25 -38.64 15.97 29.08
N PHE A 26 -37.73 16.91 28.83
CA PHE A 26 -38.06 18.29 28.53
C PHE A 26 -38.18 18.42 27.02
N GLY A 27 -39.40 18.68 26.57
CA GLY A 27 -39.67 19.03 25.21
C GLY A 27 -38.87 20.27 24.82
N SER A 28 -38.16 20.20 23.78
CA SER A 28 -37.65 21.33 23.02
C SER A 28 -37.72 20.95 21.55
N ASP A 29 -38.69 21.51 20.88
CA ASP A 29 -38.72 21.69 19.44
C ASP A 29 -37.49 22.51 19.04
N ALA A 30 -36.34 21.89 18.97
CA ALA A 30 -35.19 22.43 18.28
C ALA A 30 -35.19 21.81 16.89
N ALA A 31 -35.74 22.53 15.93
CA ALA A 31 -35.49 22.26 14.53
C ALA A 31 -33.98 22.02 14.35
N GLN A 32 -33.60 20.79 14.14
CA GLN A 32 -32.23 20.45 13.76
C GLN A 32 -32.02 21.05 12.36
N SER A 33 -31.44 22.25 12.34
CA SER A 33 -30.88 22.78 11.12
C SER A 33 -29.94 21.72 10.55
N PRO A 34 -30.03 21.38 9.25
CA PRO A 34 -29.06 20.48 8.64
C PRO A 34 -27.67 21.05 8.96
N VAL A 35 -26.87 20.30 9.69
CA VAL A 35 -25.44 20.60 9.76
C VAL A 35 -24.97 20.49 8.33
N GLU A 36 -24.88 21.62 7.64
CA GLU A 36 -24.10 21.68 6.41
C GLU A 36 -22.75 21.08 6.76
N ALA A 37 -22.48 19.89 6.22
CA ALA A 37 -21.14 19.32 6.25
C ALA A 37 -20.25 20.33 5.54
N GLY A 38 -19.69 21.26 6.32
CA GLY A 38 -18.84 22.33 5.84
C GLY A 38 -17.76 21.67 4.98
N ALA A 39 -17.82 21.92 3.69
CA ALA A 39 -16.81 21.43 2.77
C ALA A 39 -15.46 21.84 3.34
N SER A 40 -14.70 20.87 3.84
CA SER A 40 -13.35 21.12 4.32
C SER A 40 -12.64 21.97 3.28
N PRO A 41 -12.01 23.09 3.66
CA PRO A 41 -11.39 23.98 2.69
C PRO A 41 -10.47 23.14 1.82
N ARG A 42 -10.74 23.11 0.51
CA ARG A 42 -9.92 22.37 -0.45
C ARG A 42 -8.49 22.85 -0.30
N ARG A 43 -7.63 22.00 0.21
CA ARG A 43 -6.21 22.31 0.30
C ARG A 43 -5.65 22.29 -1.11
N HIS A 44 -5.07 23.39 -1.53
CA HIS A 44 -4.40 23.51 -2.81
C HIS A 44 -2.91 23.23 -2.61
N PHE A 45 -2.35 22.41 -3.47
CA PHE A 45 -0.90 22.23 -3.52
C PHE A 45 -0.24 23.43 -4.20
N PRO A 46 1.00 23.73 -3.88
CA PRO A 46 1.75 24.82 -4.53
C PRO A 46 1.74 24.68 -6.06
N GLN A 47 1.79 25.81 -6.76
CA GLN A 47 1.94 25.78 -8.21
C GLN A 47 3.23 25.03 -8.58
N GLY A 48 3.16 24.18 -9.59
CA GLY A 48 4.28 23.35 -10.00
C GLY A 48 4.51 22.08 -9.14
N PHE A 49 3.62 21.78 -8.18
CA PHE A 49 3.73 20.56 -7.41
C PHE A 49 3.65 19.32 -8.32
N LEU A 50 4.67 18.45 -8.23
CA LEU A 50 4.79 17.27 -9.06
C LEU A 50 4.13 16.05 -8.36
N TRP A 51 3.02 15.61 -8.90
CA TRP A 51 2.40 14.35 -8.51
C TRP A 51 3.12 13.19 -9.19
N GLY A 52 3.50 12.19 -8.40
CA GLY A 52 4.23 11.04 -8.90
C GLY A 52 3.88 9.76 -8.17
N SER A 53 4.29 8.65 -8.75
CA SER A 53 4.27 7.34 -8.14
C SER A 53 5.67 6.73 -8.08
N ALA A 54 5.84 5.69 -7.28
CA ALA A 54 7.11 4.99 -7.16
C ALA A 54 6.89 3.50 -6.92
N THR A 55 7.71 2.68 -7.58
CA THR A 55 7.76 1.24 -7.39
C THR A 55 9.18 0.75 -7.14
N ALA A 56 9.31 -0.48 -6.64
CA ALA A 56 10.56 -1.19 -6.58
C ALA A 56 10.40 -2.54 -7.28
N SER A 57 11.37 -2.93 -8.09
CA SER A 57 11.28 -4.08 -8.99
C SER A 57 10.82 -5.34 -8.29
N TYR A 58 11.45 -5.71 -7.18
CA TYR A 58 11.09 -6.93 -6.46
C TYR A 58 9.66 -6.90 -5.90
N GLN A 59 9.17 -5.73 -5.50
CA GLN A 59 7.85 -5.59 -4.86
C GLN A 59 6.68 -5.67 -5.83
N VAL A 60 6.88 -5.36 -7.12
CA VAL A 60 5.79 -5.27 -8.09
C VAL A 60 6.00 -6.12 -9.33
N GLU A 61 7.25 -6.43 -9.68
CA GLU A 61 7.61 -6.94 -10.99
C GLU A 61 7.14 -8.37 -11.25
N GLY A 62 7.33 -9.27 -10.29
CA GLY A 62 7.08 -10.69 -10.49
C GLY A 62 8.06 -11.33 -11.49
N ALA A 63 7.60 -12.39 -12.18
CA ALA A 63 8.37 -13.10 -13.21
C ALA A 63 9.80 -13.46 -12.74
N ALA A 64 9.91 -13.95 -11.49
CA ALA A 64 11.20 -14.13 -10.80
C ALA A 64 12.17 -15.10 -11.50
N LYS A 65 11.64 -16.01 -12.33
CA LYS A 65 12.41 -17.05 -13.03
C LYS A 65 12.28 -16.97 -14.55
N GLU A 66 11.83 -15.84 -15.06
CA GLU A 66 11.56 -15.66 -16.48
C GLU A 66 12.62 -14.76 -17.13
N ASP A 67 12.71 -14.84 -18.45
CA ASP A 67 13.54 -13.97 -19.27
C ASP A 67 15.02 -13.95 -18.82
N GLY A 68 15.57 -15.11 -18.42
CA GLY A 68 16.95 -15.22 -17.99
C GLY A 68 17.34 -14.44 -16.74
N ARG A 69 16.37 -13.95 -15.97
CA ARG A 69 16.63 -13.19 -14.75
C ARG A 69 17.42 -14.01 -13.72
N GLY A 70 18.50 -13.44 -13.21
CA GLY A 70 19.27 -14.00 -12.10
C GLY A 70 18.60 -13.78 -10.73
N VAL A 71 19.12 -14.46 -9.72
CA VAL A 71 18.64 -14.37 -8.33
C VAL A 71 19.12 -13.07 -7.70
N SER A 72 18.22 -12.33 -7.06
CA SER A 72 18.56 -11.16 -6.24
C SER A 72 18.66 -11.51 -4.75
N ILE A 73 19.19 -10.59 -3.96
CA ILE A 73 19.18 -10.70 -2.49
C ILE A 73 17.76 -10.84 -1.92
N TRP A 74 16.78 -10.24 -2.57
CA TRP A 74 15.38 -10.29 -2.15
C TRP A 74 14.74 -11.65 -2.41
N ASP A 75 15.10 -12.33 -3.51
CA ASP A 75 14.69 -13.71 -3.75
C ASP A 75 15.22 -14.61 -2.62
N THR A 76 16.53 -14.52 -2.34
CA THR A 76 17.14 -15.28 -1.25
C THR A 76 16.49 -14.99 0.10
N PHE A 77 16.24 -13.71 0.41
CA PHE A 77 15.64 -13.30 1.67
C PHE A 77 14.22 -13.85 1.82
N SER A 78 13.36 -13.65 0.82
CA SER A 78 11.95 -14.02 0.91
C SER A 78 11.71 -15.53 0.91
N HIS A 79 12.60 -16.31 0.26
CA HIS A 79 12.54 -17.77 0.29
C HIS A 79 13.23 -18.38 1.53
N THR A 80 13.86 -17.57 2.38
CA THR A 80 14.41 -18.05 3.64
C THR A 80 13.30 -18.17 4.68
N ALA A 81 13.12 -19.36 5.24
CA ALA A 81 12.07 -19.63 6.22
C ALA A 81 12.06 -18.62 7.39
N GLY A 82 10.90 -18.09 7.70
CA GLY A 82 10.68 -17.15 8.81
C GLY A 82 11.17 -15.72 8.58
N LYS A 83 11.58 -15.36 7.35
CA LYS A 83 12.01 -13.99 7.01
C LYS A 83 10.88 -13.10 6.53
N THR A 84 9.82 -13.67 5.97
CA THR A 84 8.63 -12.97 5.53
C THR A 84 7.40 -13.44 6.31
N HIS A 85 6.35 -12.64 6.32
CA HIS A 85 5.07 -13.01 6.91
C HIS A 85 4.44 -14.13 6.05
N ASP A 86 4.02 -15.22 6.67
CA ASP A 86 3.39 -16.38 6.02
C ASP A 86 4.16 -16.99 4.83
N GLY A 87 5.45 -16.65 4.67
CA GLY A 87 6.26 -17.12 3.55
C GLY A 87 6.03 -16.34 2.25
N ASP A 88 5.49 -15.13 2.32
CA ASP A 88 5.26 -14.27 1.16
C ASP A 88 6.54 -14.03 0.36
N THR A 89 6.42 -14.11 -0.97
CA THR A 89 7.53 -13.87 -1.91
C THR A 89 7.13 -12.86 -2.96
N GLY A 90 8.12 -12.31 -3.68
CA GLY A 90 7.90 -11.44 -4.83
C GLY A 90 7.86 -12.18 -6.18
N ASP A 91 7.64 -13.51 -6.17
CA ASP A 91 7.73 -14.32 -7.39
C ASP A 91 6.70 -13.95 -8.45
N VAL A 92 5.50 -13.58 -8.00
CA VAL A 92 4.40 -13.10 -8.83
C VAL A 92 4.14 -11.62 -8.59
N ALA A 93 4.10 -11.18 -7.32
CA ALA A 93 3.83 -9.80 -6.91
C ALA A 93 2.59 -9.22 -7.62
N ASP A 94 2.70 -8.02 -8.20
CA ASP A 94 1.66 -7.39 -9.01
C ASP A 94 1.75 -7.77 -10.49
N ASP A 95 2.68 -8.63 -10.84
CA ASP A 95 2.92 -9.08 -12.22
C ASP A 95 3.23 -7.92 -13.20
N HIS A 96 3.89 -6.90 -12.69
CA HIS A 96 4.21 -5.70 -13.48
C HIS A 96 5.08 -6.01 -14.71
N PHE A 97 5.90 -7.05 -14.65
CA PHE A 97 6.73 -7.48 -15.78
C PHE A 97 5.89 -7.73 -17.03
N HIS A 98 4.75 -8.42 -16.90
CA HIS A 98 3.85 -8.68 -18.02
C HIS A 98 2.85 -7.54 -18.25
N ARG A 99 2.54 -6.77 -17.23
CA ARG A 99 1.47 -5.78 -17.22
C ARG A 99 1.93 -4.33 -17.33
N PHE A 100 3.22 -4.06 -17.49
CA PHE A 100 3.77 -2.71 -17.42
C PHE A 100 3.07 -1.71 -18.36
N LYS A 101 2.63 -2.13 -19.53
CA LYS A 101 1.90 -1.26 -20.47
C LYS A 101 0.56 -0.80 -19.90
N THR A 102 -0.16 -1.71 -19.26
CA THR A 102 -1.43 -1.41 -18.59
C THR A 102 -1.20 -0.49 -17.39
N ASP A 103 -0.21 -0.81 -16.56
CA ASP A 103 0.09 -0.07 -15.33
C ASP A 103 0.56 1.35 -15.65
N VAL A 104 1.39 1.54 -16.67
CA VAL A 104 1.78 2.87 -17.15
C VAL A 104 0.58 3.62 -17.72
N GLY A 105 -0.34 2.92 -18.41
CA GLY A 105 -1.61 3.50 -18.86
C GLY A 105 -2.44 4.03 -17.69
N LEU A 106 -2.60 3.26 -16.63
CA LEU A 106 -3.32 3.67 -15.42
C LEU A 106 -2.67 4.89 -14.76
N MET A 107 -1.33 4.94 -14.66
CA MET A 107 -0.61 6.10 -14.15
C MET A 107 -0.86 7.36 -14.98
N LYS A 108 -0.90 7.21 -16.30
CA LYS A 108 -1.23 8.30 -17.22
C LYS A 108 -2.66 8.79 -17.01
N ASP A 109 -3.63 7.90 -16.89
CA ASP A 109 -5.04 8.22 -16.70
C ASP A 109 -5.27 8.90 -15.34
N LEU A 110 -4.53 8.54 -14.31
CA LEU A 110 -4.49 9.23 -13.02
C LEU A 110 -3.86 10.63 -13.09
N GLY A 111 -3.25 10.99 -14.20
CA GLY A 111 -2.60 12.28 -14.37
C GLY A 111 -1.25 12.42 -13.65
N VAL A 112 -0.62 11.30 -13.31
CA VAL A 112 0.71 11.26 -12.69
C VAL A 112 1.75 11.86 -13.64
N LYS A 113 2.60 12.76 -13.14
CA LYS A 113 3.60 13.51 -13.93
C LYS A 113 5.02 13.02 -13.70
N GLY A 114 5.26 12.22 -12.66
CA GLY A 114 6.53 11.61 -12.35
C GLY A 114 6.38 10.15 -11.98
N TYR A 115 7.30 9.31 -12.45
CA TYR A 115 7.36 7.91 -12.05
C TYR A 115 8.80 7.54 -11.72
N ARG A 116 9.03 7.07 -10.50
CA ARG A 116 10.31 6.52 -10.05
C ARG A 116 10.21 5.01 -9.99
N PHE A 117 11.13 4.32 -10.60
CA PHE A 117 11.22 2.87 -10.56
C PHE A 117 12.65 2.43 -10.33
N SER A 118 12.85 1.22 -9.84
CA SER A 118 14.16 0.61 -9.78
C SER A 118 14.40 -0.27 -11.01
N VAL A 119 15.63 -0.32 -11.45
CA VAL A 119 16.07 -1.25 -12.49
C VAL A 119 16.44 -2.58 -11.81
N ALA A 120 15.82 -3.68 -12.26
CA ALA A 120 16.13 -5.02 -11.78
C ALA A 120 17.49 -5.45 -12.33
N TRP A 121 18.56 -5.16 -11.62
CA TRP A 121 19.92 -5.49 -12.03
C TRP A 121 20.10 -6.95 -12.46
N PRO A 122 19.51 -7.93 -11.74
CA PRO A 122 19.61 -9.35 -12.14
C PRO A 122 18.92 -9.70 -13.47
N ARG A 123 18.06 -8.84 -14.02
CA ARG A 123 17.54 -9.03 -15.37
C ARG A 123 18.55 -8.62 -16.43
N ILE A 124 19.32 -7.55 -16.15
CA ILE A 124 20.32 -7.04 -17.09
C ILE A 124 21.61 -7.87 -16.99
N PHE A 125 22.04 -8.16 -15.77
CA PHE A 125 23.23 -8.95 -15.49
C PHE A 125 22.86 -10.09 -14.53
N PRO A 126 22.44 -11.26 -15.04
CA PRO A 126 21.99 -12.38 -14.20
C PRO A 126 22.99 -12.83 -13.15
N ASP A 127 24.28 -12.81 -13.49
CA ASP A 127 25.38 -13.14 -12.59
C ASP A 127 25.95 -11.94 -11.84
N GLY A 128 25.30 -10.77 -11.94
CA GLY A 128 25.73 -9.51 -11.32
C GLY A 128 26.75 -8.72 -12.14
N THR A 129 27.48 -9.36 -13.02
CA THR A 129 28.52 -8.79 -13.90
C THR A 129 28.59 -9.58 -15.21
N GLY A 130 29.46 -9.16 -16.15
CA GLY A 130 29.67 -9.87 -17.40
C GLY A 130 28.87 -9.30 -18.56
N ALA A 131 28.43 -10.16 -19.48
CA ALA A 131 27.60 -9.74 -20.60
C ALA A 131 26.15 -9.48 -20.14
N PRO A 132 25.50 -8.43 -20.66
CA PRO A 132 24.11 -8.22 -20.38
C PRO A 132 23.25 -9.32 -20.99
N ASN A 133 22.15 -9.62 -20.33
CA ASN A 133 21.11 -10.50 -20.84
C ASN A 133 20.49 -9.88 -22.11
N PRO A 134 20.32 -10.62 -23.22
CA PRO A 134 19.88 -10.10 -24.50
C PRO A 134 18.46 -9.55 -24.50
#